data_022d79bd220432517fa2222b473e6419
#
_entry.id   022d79bd220432517fa2222b473e6419
#
_cell.length_a   1.000
_cell.length_b   1.000
_cell.length_c   1.000
_cell.angle_alpha   90.00
_cell.angle_beta   90.00
_cell.angle_gamma   90.00
#
_symmetry.space_group_name_H-M   'P 1'
#
loop_
_entity.id
_entity.type
_entity.pdbx_description
1 polymer ?
#
loop_
_entity_poly.entity_id
_entity_poly.type
_entity_poly.pdbx_seq_one_letter_code
_entity_poly.pdbx_strand_id
1 'polypeptide(L)'
;MGKSSAEERARRGLEGFRTKMILRFGVKKCRMIYRLIIAFAILLVLFTLAFFLIRINSIEVSGDVTMFNESEVISAAEIDIGDGLFWKNSWQIKKNIQKNMPLAQKVKVKKSLFGKVTINIELLNVDYCAKIGDKYYALDEELRVLDSNVSSSKYTPYGAVKVKLPDVREPVLGEKLVFYDTVVETDEEKETLYEVRDKSYYAYTVNFLKSLKESGYHSDSNGVILTEKFEITLIYAEKYSINFGDPKDFDIKFRVLYEILAEGSTQYSDKAAIDLSDPSKATARTDLTLDFSEFVD
;
A
#
# COMPACT_ATOMS: atom_id res chain seq x y z
N MET A 1 -12.88 23.05 -58.45
CA MET A 1 -13.99 22.34 -59.15
C MET A 1 -14.43 21.00 -58.52
N GLY A 2 -13.96 20.58 -57.38
CA GLY A 2 -14.24 19.26 -56.75
C GLY A 2 -15.37 19.22 -55.69
N LYS A 3 -15.78 20.35 -55.09
CA LYS A 3 -16.78 20.38 -54.01
C LYS A 3 -18.22 20.13 -54.48
N SER A 4 -18.60 20.58 -55.70
CA SER A 4 -19.96 20.45 -56.25
C SER A 4 -20.41 18.99 -56.44
N SER A 5 -19.51 18.09 -56.84
CA SER A 5 -19.88 16.70 -57.15
C SER A 5 -20.10 15.81 -55.89
N ALA A 6 -19.51 16.15 -54.77
CA ALA A 6 -19.71 15.42 -53.53
C ALA A 6 -21.04 15.81 -52.85
N GLU A 7 -21.40 17.10 -52.89
CA GLU A 7 -22.68 17.60 -52.37
C GLU A 7 -23.85 17.08 -53.18
N GLU A 8 -23.72 16.99 -54.53
CA GLU A 8 -24.77 16.41 -55.38
C GLU A 8 -24.94 14.90 -55.15
N ARG A 9 -23.86 14.15 -54.89
CA ARG A 9 -23.97 12.72 -54.55
C ARG A 9 -24.63 12.50 -53.19
N ALA A 10 -24.30 13.35 -52.20
CA ALA A 10 -24.94 13.30 -50.90
C ALA A 10 -26.43 13.65 -50.96
N ARG A 11 -26.83 14.65 -51.74
CA ARG A 11 -28.25 15.00 -51.99
C ARG A 11 -29.02 13.85 -52.66
N ARG A 12 -28.48 13.26 -53.72
CA ARG A 12 -29.13 12.12 -54.41
C ARG A 12 -29.25 10.89 -53.52
N GLY A 13 -28.28 10.62 -52.63
CA GLY A 13 -28.33 9.55 -51.62
C GLY A 13 -29.46 9.78 -50.61
N LEU A 14 -29.57 11.00 -50.08
CA LEU A 14 -30.61 11.40 -49.14
C LEU A 14 -32.01 11.37 -49.72
N GLU A 15 -32.18 11.82 -50.97
CA GLU A 15 -33.45 11.76 -51.67
C GLU A 15 -33.88 10.32 -51.97
N GLY A 16 -32.97 9.46 -52.40
CA GLY A 16 -33.22 8.04 -52.60
C GLY A 16 -33.60 7.30 -51.31
N PHE A 17 -32.97 7.60 -50.22
CA PHE A 17 -33.29 7.06 -48.89
C PHE A 17 -34.68 7.52 -48.41
N ARG A 18 -34.97 8.81 -48.59
CA ARG A 18 -36.26 9.43 -48.23
C ARG A 18 -37.40 8.83 -49.01
N THR A 19 -37.23 8.60 -50.33
CA THR A 19 -38.23 7.99 -51.18
C THR A 19 -38.51 6.53 -50.82
N LYS A 20 -37.46 5.74 -50.53
CA LYS A 20 -37.60 4.36 -50.08
C LYS A 20 -38.31 4.25 -48.72
N MET A 21 -38.03 5.19 -47.80
CA MET A 21 -38.69 5.23 -46.50
C MET A 21 -40.17 5.61 -46.59
N ILE A 22 -40.51 6.57 -47.45
CA ILE A 22 -41.92 6.98 -47.69
C ILE A 22 -42.73 5.84 -48.28
N LEU A 23 -42.18 5.09 -49.24
CA LEU A 23 -42.80 3.91 -49.82
C LEU A 23 -43.05 2.79 -48.82
N ARG A 24 -42.18 2.63 -47.84
CA ARG A 24 -42.24 1.52 -46.87
C ARG A 24 -43.10 1.84 -45.63
N PHE A 25 -43.16 3.08 -45.17
CA PHE A 25 -43.81 3.46 -43.92
C PHE A 25 -44.94 4.49 -44.03
N GLY A 26 -45.20 5.03 -45.20
CA GLY A 26 -46.17 6.09 -45.43
C GLY A 26 -45.70 7.48 -44.96
N VAL A 27 -46.22 8.54 -45.57
CA VAL A 27 -45.75 9.93 -45.39
C VAL A 27 -45.82 10.42 -43.94
N LYS A 28 -46.89 10.06 -43.18
CA LYS A 28 -47.06 10.50 -41.77
C LYS A 28 -46.02 9.86 -40.85
N LYS A 29 -45.76 8.55 -40.96
CA LYS A 29 -44.76 7.84 -40.16
C LYS A 29 -43.35 8.27 -40.53
N CYS A 30 -43.07 8.49 -41.80
CA CYS A 30 -41.76 8.99 -42.23
C CYS A 30 -41.44 10.38 -41.67
N ARG A 31 -42.39 11.29 -41.59
CA ARG A 31 -42.23 12.61 -40.97
C ARG A 31 -41.97 12.51 -39.47
N MET A 32 -42.61 11.58 -38.78
CA MET A 32 -42.40 11.31 -37.36
C MET A 32 -40.98 10.75 -37.12
N ILE A 33 -40.55 9.76 -37.90
CA ILE A 33 -39.20 9.17 -37.81
C ILE A 33 -38.11 10.25 -38.06
N TYR A 34 -38.30 11.12 -39.04
CA TYR A 34 -37.39 12.21 -39.35
C TYR A 34 -37.29 13.22 -38.20
N ARG A 35 -38.40 13.57 -37.53
CA ARG A 35 -38.40 14.40 -36.33
C ARG A 35 -37.66 13.75 -35.17
N LEU A 36 -37.83 12.43 -34.99
CA LEU A 36 -37.12 11.67 -33.97
C LEU A 36 -35.59 11.63 -34.22
N ILE A 37 -35.19 11.45 -35.51
CA ILE A 37 -33.78 11.49 -35.90
C ILE A 37 -33.16 12.86 -35.60
N ILE A 38 -33.87 13.95 -35.95
CA ILE A 38 -33.39 15.31 -35.66
C ILE A 38 -33.29 15.54 -34.15
N ALA A 39 -34.35 15.16 -33.40
CA ALA A 39 -34.31 15.30 -31.92
C ALA A 39 -33.17 14.50 -31.30
N PHE A 40 -32.93 13.28 -31.77
CA PHE A 40 -31.80 12.47 -31.34
C PHE A 40 -30.45 13.09 -31.70
N ALA A 41 -30.30 13.66 -32.90
CA ALA A 41 -29.08 14.36 -33.30
C ALA A 41 -28.82 15.59 -32.43
N ILE A 42 -29.87 16.39 -32.13
CA ILE A 42 -29.76 17.55 -31.23
C ILE A 42 -29.37 17.07 -29.82
N LEU A 43 -30.00 16.02 -29.30
CA LEU A 43 -29.66 15.45 -27.99
C LEU A 43 -28.21 14.97 -27.94
N LEU A 44 -27.73 14.34 -29.00
CA LEU A 44 -26.35 13.87 -29.11
C LEU A 44 -25.36 15.04 -29.14
N VAL A 45 -25.68 16.15 -29.84
CA VAL A 45 -24.85 17.36 -29.83
C VAL A 45 -24.84 17.99 -28.44
N LEU A 46 -26.00 18.11 -27.79
CA LEU A 46 -26.08 18.64 -26.42
C LEU A 46 -25.32 17.77 -25.44
N PHE A 47 -25.42 16.45 -25.58
CA PHE A 47 -24.69 15.50 -24.74
C PHE A 47 -23.17 15.61 -24.91
N THR A 48 -22.67 15.72 -26.15
CA THR A 48 -21.26 15.92 -26.45
C THR A 48 -20.77 17.26 -25.91
N LEU A 49 -21.56 18.32 -26.05
CA LEU A 49 -21.22 19.64 -25.50
C LEU A 49 -21.13 19.61 -23.96
N ALA A 50 -22.10 18.98 -23.30
CA ALA A 50 -22.09 18.78 -21.85
C ALA A 50 -20.87 17.97 -21.39
N PHE A 51 -20.51 16.93 -22.13
CA PHE A 51 -19.33 16.10 -21.87
C PHE A 51 -18.02 16.92 -21.85
N PHE A 52 -17.89 17.89 -22.73
CA PHE A 52 -16.72 18.78 -22.80
C PHE A 52 -16.74 19.91 -21.76
N LEU A 53 -17.93 20.34 -21.31
CA LEU A 53 -18.09 21.46 -20.38
C LEU A 53 -18.04 21.06 -18.91
N ILE A 54 -18.33 19.80 -18.55
CA ILE A 54 -18.32 19.35 -17.16
C ILE A 54 -16.88 19.23 -16.67
N ARG A 55 -16.53 20.07 -15.70
CA ARG A 55 -15.22 20.13 -15.05
C ARG A 55 -15.27 19.59 -13.63
N ILE A 56 -14.11 19.22 -13.10
CA ILE A 56 -13.94 18.85 -11.70
C ILE A 56 -14.10 20.13 -10.85
N ASN A 57 -15.12 20.14 -10.00
CA ASN A 57 -15.41 21.26 -9.11
C ASN A 57 -14.93 21.00 -7.68
N SER A 58 -14.95 19.74 -7.26
CA SER A 58 -14.48 19.33 -5.94
C SER A 58 -13.88 17.94 -5.99
N ILE A 59 -12.85 17.74 -5.19
CA ILE A 59 -12.19 16.46 -4.99
C ILE A 59 -12.33 16.16 -3.49
N GLU A 60 -12.84 14.99 -3.15
CA GLU A 60 -12.92 14.51 -1.77
C GLU A 60 -12.11 13.24 -1.64
N VAL A 61 -11.24 13.19 -0.64
CA VAL A 61 -10.50 12.01 -0.27
C VAL A 61 -11.15 11.41 0.98
N SER A 62 -11.35 10.12 0.98
CA SER A 62 -11.96 9.36 2.08
C SER A 62 -11.28 8.01 2.25
N GLY A 63 -11.49 7.37 3.39
CA GLY A 63 -10.88 6.10 3.74
C GLY A 63 -9.79 6.27 4.79
N ASP A 64 -8.75 5.49 4.71
CA ASP A 64 -7.65 5.53 5.66
C ASP A 64 -6.64 6.62 5.26
N VAL A 65 -6.91 7.85 5.72
CA VAL A 65 -6.11 9.05 5.40
C VAL A 65 -5.22 9.48 6.57
N THR A 66 -5.02 8.62 7.55
CA THR A 66 -4.19 8.93 8.73
C THR A 66 -2.75 9.25 8.38
N MET A 67 -2.26 8.75 7.25
CA MET A 67 -0.88 8.86 6.80
C MET A 67 -0.63 9.82 5.66
N PHE A 68 -1.64 10.21 4.92
CA PHE A 68 -1.50 11.07 3.76
C PHE A 68 -2.41 12.27 3.90
N ASN A 69 -1.86 13.45 3.66
CA ASN A 69 -2.66 14.64 3.51
C ASN A 69 -3.51 14.53 2.22
N GLU A 70 -4.71 15.09 2.25
CA GLU A 70 -5.59 15.13 1.08
C GLU A 70 -4.88 15.68 -0.17
N SER A 71 -4.03 16.70 0.01
CA SER A 71 -3.20 17.29 -1.05
C SER A 71 -2.20 16.32 -1.67
N GLU A 72 -1.63 15.41 -0.89
CA GLU A 72 -0.70 14.36 -1.39
C GLU A 72 -1.43 13.37 -2.27
N VAL A 73 -2.63 12.94 -1.84
CA VAL A 73 -3.47 12.03 -2.64
C VAL A 73 -3.90 12.67 -3.95
N ILE A 74 -4.31 13.94 -3.92
CA ILE A 74 -4.71 14.70 -5.12
C ILE A 74 -3.52 14.83 -6.08
N SER A 75 -2.34 15.17 -5.55
CA SER A 75 -1.10 15.23 -6.33
C SER A 75 -0.73 13.88 -6.94
N ALA A 76 -0.82 12.80 -6.15
CA ALA A 76 -0.55 11.44 -6.63
C ALA A 76 -1.56 10.98 -7.69
N ALA A 77 -2.80 11.46 -7.63
CA ALA A 77 -3.85 11.20 -8.61
C ALA A 77 -3.64 11.92 -9.95
N GLU A 78 -2.79 12.95 -9.96
CA GLU A 78 -2.54 13.84 -11.11
C GLU A 78 -3.82 14.47 -11.66
N ILE A 79 -4.67 14.98 -10.76
CA ILE A 79 -5.92 15.67 -11.08
C ILE A 79 -6.00 17.02 -10.36
N ASP A 80 -6.58 18.00 -11.03
CA ASP A 80 -6.78 19.33 -10.49
C ASP A 80 -8.25 19.79 -10.60
N ILE A 81 -8.64 20.72 -9.73
CA ILE A 81 -9.92 21.42 -9.86
C ILE A 81 -9.89 22.20 -11.18
N GLY A 82 -10.93 22.04 -12.00
CA GLY A 82 -11.00 22.64 -13.32
C GLY A 82 -10.65 21.68 -14.47
N ASP A 83 -10.06 20.52 -14.18
CA ASP A 83 -9.85 19.47 -15.18
C ASP A 83 -11.18 18.96 -15.75
N GLY A 84 -11.19 18.54 -17.00
CA GLY A 84 -12.36 17.91 -17.62
C GLY A 84 -12.69 16.59 -16.95
N LEU A 85 -13.88 16.47 -16.35
CA LEU A 85 -14.30 15.30 -15.57
C LEU A 85 -14.18 13.99 -16.33
N PHE A 86 -14.49 13.99 -17.63
CA PHE A 86 -14.52 12.79 -18.46
C PHE A 86 -13.18 12.48 -19.13
N TRP A 87 -12.25 13.47 -19.18
CA TRP A 87 -10.92 13.29 -19.79
C TRP A 87 -10.00 12.47 -18.89
N LYS A 88 -10.14 12.59 -17.57
CA LYS A 88 -9.37 11.82 -16.60
C LYS A 88 -10.12 10.51 -16.34
N ASN A 89 -9.66 9.40 -16.90
CA ASN A 89 -10.28 8.09 -16.66
C ASN A 89 -10.06 7.65 -15.19
N SER A 90 -11.11 7.12 -14.53
CA SER A 90 -11.02 6.60 -13.16
C SER A 90 -9.95 5.52 -13.01
N TRP A 91 -9.76 4.70 -14.04
CA TRP A 91 -8.69 3.69 -14.06
C TRP A 91 -7.30 4.33 -14.06
N GLN A 92 -7.10 5.41 -14.82
CA GLN A 92 -5.83 6.12 -14.88
C GLN A 92 -5.52 6.82 -13.56
N ILE A 93 -6.50 7.48 -12.94
CA ILE A 93 -6.39 8.06 -11.60
C ILE A 93 -5.95 6.99 -10.58
N LYS A 94 -6.63 5.84 -10.59
CA LYS A 94 -6.26 4.70 -9.73
C LYS A 94 -4.82 4.26 -9.96
N LYS A 95 -4.40 4.09 -11.23
CA LYS A 95 -3.05 3.67 -11.58
C LYS A 95 -1.99 4.68 -11.14
N ASN A 96 -2.26 5.98 -11.29
CA ASN A 96 -1.37 7.05 -10.87
C ASN A 96 -1.19 7.03 -9.34
N ILE A 97 -2.30 6.93 -8.59
CA ILE A 97 -2.25 6.82 -7.13
C ILE A 97 -1.42 5.60 -6.72
N GLN A 98 -1.69 4.41 -7.26
CA GLN A 98 -0.96 3.20 -6.89
C GLN A 98 0.54 3.25 -7.26
N LYS A 99 0.89 3.98 -8.32
CA LYS A 99 2.28 4.20 -8.72
C LYS A 99 3.02 5.17 -7.80
N ASN A 100 2.35 6.28 -7.43
CA ASN A 100 2.96 7.37 -6.67
C ASN A 100 2.81 7.16 -5.15
N MET A 101 1.89 6.27 -4.73
CA MET A 101 1.62 5.91 -3.34
C MET A 101 1.57 4.38 -3.20
N PRO A 102 2.72 3.71 -3.04
CA PRO A 102 2.79 2.25 -3.02
C PRO A 102 1.95 1.59 -1.92
N LEU A 103 1.74 2.30 -0.80
CA LEU A 103 0.92 1.83 0.32
C LEU A 103 -0.59 1.83 0.02
N ALA A 104 -1.05 2.45 -1.07
CA ALA A 104 -2.46 2.46 -1.47
C ALA A 104 -2.87 1.12 -2.09
N GLN A 105 -3.37 0.18 -1.27
CA GLN A 105 -3.76 -1.16 -1.70
C GLN A 105 -4.99 -1.14 -2.59
N LYS A 106 -6.07 -0.55 -2.09
CA LYS A 106 -7.33 -0.44 -2.81
C LYS A 106 -7.71 1.01 -3.00
N VAL A 107 -7.78 1.41 -4.24
CA VAL A 107 -8.21 2.75 -4.65
C VAL A 107 -9.54 2.63 -5.39
N LYS A 108 -10.57 3.28 -4.88
CA LYS A 108 -11.89 3.39 -5.52
C LYS A 108 -12.13 4.83 -5.91
N VAL A 109 -12.30 5.08 -7.19
CA VAL A 109 -12.57 6.42 -7.73
C VAL A 109 -14.01 6.48 -8.22
N LYS A 110 -14.83 7.35 -7.62
CA LYS A 110 -16.19 7.64 -8.04
C LYS A 110 -16.27 9.06 -8.58
N LYS A 111 -17.00 9.23 -9.66
CA LYS A 111 -17.24 10.53 -10.31
C LYS A 111 -18.74 10.81 -10.34
N SER A 112 -19.11 12.01 -9.94
CA SER A 112 -20.47 12.52 -10.05
C SER A 112 -20.60 13.38 -11.30
N LEU A 113 -21.77 13.33 -11.95
CA LEU A 113 -22.09 14.20 -13.08
C LEU A 113 -22.02 15.70 -12.76
N PHE A 114 -22.02 16.06 -11.48
CA PHE A 114 -21.91 17.44 -11.02
C PHE A 114 -20.47 17.91 -10.79
N GLY A 115 -19.47 17.19 -11.31
CA GLY A 115 -18.07 17.59 -11.21
C GLY A 115 -17.37 17.20 -9.91
N LYS A 116 -17.98 16.38 -9.05
CA LYS A 116 -17.36 15.89 -7.83
C LYS A 116 -16.63 14.57 -8.11
N VAL A 117 -15.35 14.49 -7.68
CA VAL A 117 -14.54 13.26 -7.69
C VAL A 117 -14.33 12.82 -6.25
N THR A 118 -14.70 11.60 -5.92
CA THR A 118 -14.45 10.99 -4.62
C THR A 118 -13.43 9.88 -4.77
N ILE A 119 -12.33 9.99 -4.06
CA ILE A 119 -11.25 9.01 -4.02
C ILE A 119 -11.29 8.34 -2.65
N ASN A 120 -11.57 7.03 -2.62
CA ASN A 120 -11.51 6.25 -1.40
C ASN A 120 -10.29 5.34 -1.44
N ILE A 121 -9.44 5.43 -0.41
CA ILE A 121 -8.18 4.69 -0.31
C ILE A 121 -8.23 3.77 0.91
N GLU A 122 -7.87 2.51 0.70
CA GLU A 122 -7.54 1.56 1.76
C GLU A 122 -6.02 1.33 1.70
N LEU A 123 -5.33 1.55 2.80
CA LEU A 123 -3.87 1.37 2.88
C LEU A 123 -3.51 -0.07 3.19
N LEU A 124 -2.30 -0.47 2.82
CA LEU A 124 -1.66 -1.68 3.32
C LEU A 124 -1.31 -1.48 4.79
N ASN A 125 -1.48 -2.51 5.59
CA ASN A 125 -0.95 -2.50 6.94
C ASN A 125 0.58 -2.54 6.87
N VAL A 126 1.20 -1.57 7.53
CA VAL A 126 2.65 -1.58 7.78
C VAL A 126 2.84 -2.17 9.16
N ASP A 127 3.25 -3.42 9.22
CA ASP A 127 3.43 -4.10 10.49
C ASP A 127 4.83 -3.87 11.07
N TYR A 128 5.82 -3.74 10.19
CA TYR A 128 7.23 -3.64 10.57
C TYR A 128 7.97 -2.56 9.79
N CYS A 129 9.04 -2.06 10.38
CA CYS A 129 9.95 -1.09 9.76
C CYS A 129 11.40 -1.50 10.00
N ALA A 130 12.18 -1.71 8.94
CA ALA A 130 13.58 -2.07 9.04
C ALA A 130 14.49 -1.00 8.43
N LYS A 131 15.61 -0.70 9.10
CA LYS A 131 16.68 0.12 8.51
C LYS A 131 17.63 -0.77 7.73
N ILE A 132 17.78 -0.48 6.43
CA ILE A 132 18.69 -1.20 5.54
C ILE A 132 19.49 -0.14 4.76
N GLY A 133 20.81 -0.13 5.01
CA GLY A 133 21.65 0.98 4.58
C GLY A 133 21.21 2.31 5.20
N ASP A 134 21.03 3.32 4.35
CA ASP A 134 20.63 4.68 4.79
C ASP A 134 19.11 4.92 4.77
N LYS A 135 18.31 3.90 4.49
CA LYS A 135 16.85 4.02 4.36
C LYS A 135 16.12 3.10 5.33
N TYR A 136 14.91 3.54 5.65
CA TYR A 136 13.93 2.72 6.35
C TYR A 136 12.93 2.16 5.35
N TYR A 137 12.59 0.90 5.50
CA TYR A 137 11.66 0.17 4.66
C TYR A 137 10.46 -0.29 5.46
N ALA A 138 9.27 0.06 4.97
CA ALA A 138 8.03 -0.47 5.51
C ALA A 138 7.81 -1.90 4.99
N LEU A 139 7.47 -2.79 5.90
CA LEU A 139 7.34 -4.22 5.61
C LEU A 139 5.99 -4.73 6.13
N ASP A 140 5.42 -5.72 5.43
CA ASP A 140 4.31 -6.52 5.93
C ASP A 140 4.80 -7.68 6.81
N GLU A 141 3.86 -8.48 7.31
CA GLU A 141 4.15 -9.67 8.14
C GLU A 141 4.96 -10.76 7.43
N GLU A 142 5.06 -10.69 6.10
CA GLU A 142 5.85 -11.59 5.26
C GLU A 142 7.17 -10.94 4.81
N LEU A 143 7.58 -9.83 5.42
CA LEU A 143 8.77 -9.06 5.05
C LEU A 143 8.78 -8.63 3.57
N ARG A 144 7.62 -8.38 2.99
CA ARG A 144 7.51 -7.77 1.67
C ARG A 144 7.70 -6.27 1.80
N VAL A 145 8.50 -5.70 0.93
CA VAL A 145 8.76 -4.25 0.89
C VAL A 145 7.54 -3.50 0.37
N LEU A 146 6.95 -2.68 1.22
CA LEU A 146 5.76 -1.88 0.91
C LEU A 146 6.11 -0.46 0.50
N ASP A 147 7.12 0.13 1.14
CA ASP A 147 7.56 1.51 0.91
C ASP A 147 8.99 1.71 1.42
N SER A 148 9.61 2.83 1.06
CA SER A 148 10.92 3.23 1.59
C SER A 148 10.96 4.73 1.90
N ASN A 149 11.64 5.11 2.99
CA ASN A 149 11.81 6.50 3.39
C ASN A 149 13.16 6.71 4.07
N VAL A 150 13.60 7.96 4.16
CA VAL A 150 14.82 8.34 4.90
C VAL A 150 14.63 8.37 6.42
N SER A 151 13.39 8.36 6.91
CA SER A 151 13.05 8.39 8.33
C SER A 151 12.03 7.32 8.70
N SER A 152 12.23 6.70 9.87
CA SER A 152 11.27 5.77 10.49
C SER A 152 9.98 6.47 10.93
N SER A 153 10.05 7.75 11.27
CA SER A 153 8.91 8.52 11.78
C SER A 153 7.71 8.55 10.83
N LYS A 154 7.93 8.28 9.54
CA LYS A 154 6.83 8.08 8.57
C LYS A 154 5.97 6.87 8.94
N TYR A 155 6.53 5.85 9.56
CA TYR A 155 5.87 4.57 9.81
C TYR A 155 5.38 4.39 11.25
N THR A 156 5.86 5.23 12.18
CA THR A 156 5.42 5.23 13.59
C THR A 156 3.90 5.37 13.76
N PRO A 157 3.18 6.25 13.02
CA PRO A 157 1.72 6.37 13.14
C PRO A 157 0.94 5.09 12.80
N TYR A 158 1.56 4.12 12.14
CA TYR A 158 0.95 2.81 11.84
C TYR A 158 1.14 1.79 12.94
N GLY A 159 1.91 2.13 13.98
CA GLY A 159 2.33 1.14 14.97
C GLY A 159 3.32 0.14 14.39
N ALA A 160 4.07 0.51 13.36
CA ALA A 160 5.10 -0.34 12.78
C ALA A 160 6.21 -0.59 13.79
N VAL A 161 6.46 -1.86 14.09
CA VAL A 161 7.54 -2.28 15.00
C VAL A 161 8.87 -2.20 14.28
N LYS A 162 9.87 -1.56 14.89
CA LYS A 162 11.23 -1.49 14.32
C LYS A 162 11.89 -2.86 14.37
N VAL A 163 12.41 -3.32 13.23
CA VAL A 163 13.05 -4.64 13.13
C VAL A 163 14.49 -4.49 12.68
N LYS A 164 15.40 -5.06 13.47
CA LYS A 164 16.81 -5.20 13.13
C LYS A 164 17.02 -6.56 12.48
N LEU A 165 17.30 -6.54 11.20
CA LEU A 165 17.45 -7.73 10.37
C LEU A 165 18.93 -8.07 10.15
N PRO A 166 19.26 -9.31 9.78
CA PRO A 166 20.58 -9.66 9.27
C PRO A 166 20.84 -8.95 7.93
N ASP A 167 22.02 -9.15 7.36
CA ASP A 167 22.35 -8.60 6.07
C ASP A 167 21.37 -9.05 4.99
N VAL A 168 20.86 -8.08 4.25
CA VAL A 168 19.86 -8.29 3.20
C VAL A 168 20.33 -7.69 1.88
N ARG A 169 19.92 -8.30 0.80
CA ARG A 169 20.06 -7.73 -0.55
C ARG A 169 19.32 -6.41 -0.63
N GLU A 170 19.78 -5.51 -1.52
CA GLU A 170 19.08 -4.26 -1.81
C GLU A 170 17.58 -4.52 -2.01
N PRO A 171 16.74 -3.92 -1.14
CA PRO A 171 15.31 -4.19 -1.15
C PRO A 171 14.62 -3.68 -2.42
N VAL A 172 13.75 -4.49 -3.01
CA VAL A 172 12.95 -4.14 -4.17
C VAL A 172 11.49 -3.99 -3.76
N LEU A 173 10.88 -2.86 -4.15
CA LEU A 173 9.48 -2.58 -3.83
C LEU A 173 8.54 -3.68 -4.34
N GLY A 174 7.69 -4.20 -3.48
CA GLY A 174 6.74 -5.29 -3.78
C GLY A 174 7.33 -6.69 -3.68
N GLU A 175 8.64 -6.85 -3.50
CA GLU A 175 9.29 -8.15 -3.32
C GLU A 175 9.57 -8.46 -1.86
N LYS A 176 9.77 -9.73 -1.54
CA LYS A 176 10.20 -10.18 -0.22
C LYS A 176 11.69 -9.95 -0.03
N LEU A 177 12.10 -9.61 1.18
CA LEU A 177 13.52 -9.46 1.51
C LEU A 177 14.29 -10.77 1.28
N VAL A 178 15.50 -10.67 0.81
CA VAL A 178 16.44 -11.80 0.64
C VAL A 178 17.60 -11.61 1.60
N PHE A 179 17.80 -12.56 2.51
CA PHE A 179 18.88 -12.55 3.48
C PHE A 179 20.15 -13.17 2.91
N TYR A 180 21.30 -12.62 3.31
CA TYR A 180 22.61 -13.14 2.97
C TYR A 180 23.38 -13.57 4.20
N ASP A 181 24.16 -14.63 4.10
CA ASP A 181 25.02 -15.12 5.18
C ASP A 181 26.42 -14.50 5.16
N THR A 182 26.92 -14.18 3.96
CA THR A 182 28.30 -13.71 3.82
C THR A 182 28.46 -12.84 2.57
N VAL A 183 29.22 -11.76 2.73
CA VAL A 183 29.73 -10.98 1.61
C VAL A 183 31.16 -11.45 1.37
N VAL A 184 31.41 -12.13 0.26
CA VAL A 184 32.75 -12.50 -0.16
C VAL A 184 33.24 -11.47 -1.17
N GLU A 185 34.20 -10.64 -0.81
CA GLU A 185 34.90 -9.78 -1.75
C GLU A 185 35.98 -10.61 -2.45
N THR A 186 35.85 -10.82 -3.74
CA THR A 186 36.90 -11.43 -4.54
C THR A 186 37.76 -10.36 -5.19
N ASP A 187 39.07 -10.43 -4.99
CA ASP A 187 40.06 -9.45 -5.45
C ASP A 187 40.18 -9.32 -6.98
N GLU A 188 39.66 -10.25 -7.77
CA GLU A 188 39.95 -10.30 -9.21
C GLU A 188 39.02 -9.47 -10.10
N GLU A 189 37.80 -9.07 -9.67
CA GLU A 189 36.91 -8.21 -10.47
C GLU A 189 35.98 -7.29 -9.67
N LYS A 190 36.17 -7.04 -8.40
CA LYS A 190 35.24 -6.28 -7.52
C LYS A 190 33.79 -6.80 -7.57
N GLU A 191 33.61 -8.05 -7.84
CA GLU A 191 32.32 -8.70 -7.78
C GLU A 191 32.05 -9.12 -6.35
N THR A 192 31.09 -8.49 -5.72
CA THR A 192 30.61 -8.85 -4.37
C THR A 192 29.74 -10.08 -4.52
N LEU A 193 30.26 -11.24 -4.19
CA LEU A 193 29.48 -12.49 -4.16
C LEU A 193 28.71 -12.57 -2.84
N TYR A 194 27.40 -12.67 -2.94
CA TYR A 194 26.50 -12.87 -1.80
C TYR A 194 26.05 -14.32 -1.74
N GLU A 195 26.34 -14.98 -0.64
CA GLU A 195 25.76 -16.29 -0.37
C GLU A 195 24.38 -16.14 0.27
N VAL A 196 23.35 -16.69 -0.39
CA VAL A 196 21.98 -16.60 0.12
C VAL A 196 21.86 -17.43 1.41
N ARG A 197 21.44 -16.78 2.46
CA ARG A 197 21.18 -17.41 3.76
C ARG A 197 20.16 -18.54 3.62
N ASP A 198 20.29 -19.57 4.42
CA ASP A 198 19.38 -20.70 4.46
C ASP A 198 17.91 -20.24 4.49
N LYS A 199 17.09 -20.74 3.57
CA LYS A 199 15.65 -20.43 3.48
C LYS A 199 14.90 -20.67 4.77
N SER A 200 15.39 -21.58 5.62
CA SER A 200 14.84 -21.82 6.95
C SER A 200 14.90 -20.59 7.83
N TYR A 201 15.95 -19.77 7.73
CA TYR A 201 16.10 -18.55 8.53
C TYR A 201 15.00 -17.53 8.20
N TYR A 202 14.73 -17.31 6.93
CA TYR A 202 13.62 -16.46 6.50
C TYR A 202 12.27 -16.97 7.06
N ALA A 203 12.04 -18.28 6.95
CA ALA A 203 10.81 -18.88 7.45
C ALA A 203 10.66 -18.71 8.98
N TYR A 204 11.76 -18.84 9.74
CA TYR A 204 11.75 -18.63 11.19
C TYR A 204 11.47 -17.18 11.56
N THR A 205 12.09 -16.24 10.85
CA THR A 205 11.85 -14.80 11.04
C THR A 205 10.38 -14.46 10.82
N VAL A 206 9.82 -14.88 9.69
CA VAL A 206 8.40 -14.65 9.36
C VAL A 206 7.48 -15.33 10.38
N ASN A 207 7.80 -16.55 10.81
CA ASN A 207 7.00 -17.26 11.81
C ASN A 207 7.00 -16.52 13.16
N PHE A 208 8.15 -16.02 13.62
CA PHE A 208 8.20 -15.22 14.83
C PHE A 208 7.35 -13.95 14.74
N LEU A 209 7.48 -13.19 13.63
CA LEU A 209 6.74 -11.96 13.43
C LEU A 209 5.22 -12.19 13.39
N LYS A 210 4.79 -13.28 12.77
CA LYS A 210 3.37 -13.70 12.79
C LYS A 210 2.91 -14.07 14.20
N SER A 211 3.69 -14.86 14.91
CA SER A 211 3.37 -15.26 16.29
C SER A 211 3.32 -14.04 17.23
N LEU A 212 4.19 -13.05 17.03
CA LEU A 212 4.17 -11.78 17.77
C LEU A 212 2.85 -11.02 17.55
N LYS A 213 2.37 -10.98 16.31
CA LYS A 213 1.12 -10.32 15.96
C LYS A 213 -0.09 -11.07 16.52
N GLU A 214 -0.11 -12.40 16.37
CA GLU A 214 -1.17 -13.27 16.86
C GLU A 214 -1.26 -13.29 18.39
N SER A 215 -0.14 -13.17 19.09
CA SER A 215 -0.10 -13.10 20.56
C SER A 215 -0.65 -11.81 21.15
N GLY A 216 -0.85 -10.76 20.34
CA GLY A 216 -1.32 -9.44 20.77
C GLY A 216 -0.23 -8.53 21.33
N TYR A 217 1.04 -8.99 21.44
CA TYR A 217 2.13 -8.16 21.93
C TYR A 217 2.67 -7.15 20.92
N HIS A 218 2.29 -7.29 19.63
CA HIS A 218 2.77 -6.43 18.55
C HIS A 218 2.52 -4.93 18.83
N SER A 219 1.35 -4.55 19.33
CA SER A 219 0.96 -3.14 19.51
C SER A 219 1.83 -2.36 20.50
N ASP A 220 2.35 -3.04 21.51
CA ASP A 220 3.19 -2.43 22.56
C ASP A 220 4.67 -2.75 22.36
N SER A 221 5.02 -3.38 21.23
CA SER A 221 6.41 -3.68 20.88
C SER A 221 7.10 -2.47 20.26
N ASN A 222 8.27 -2.14 20.73
CA ASN A 222 9.11 -1.06 20.22
C ASN A 222 10.07 -1.56 19.13
N GLY A 223 10.60 -2.77 19.32
CA GLY A 223 11.55 -3.34 18.38
C GLY A 223 11.74 -4.83 18.49
N VAL A 224 12.26 -5.42 17.42
CA VAL A 224 12.64 -6.82 17.34
C VAL A 224 14.04 -6.93 16.75
N ILE A 225 14.91 -7.69 17.39
CA ILE A 225 16.27 -7.99 16.91
C ILE A 225 16.26 -9.43 16.39
N LEU A 226 16.55 -9.58 15.09
CA LEU A 226 16.53 -10.83 14.35
C LEU A 226 17.86 -11.06 13.59
N THR A 227 18.94 -10.47 14.07
CA THR A 227 20.26 -10.58 13.41
C THR A 227 20.83 -11.98 13.47
N GLU A 228 20.54 -12.71 14.55
CA GLU A 228 21.03 -14.06 14.79
C GLU A 228 19.88 -15.07 14.90
N LYS A 229 20.09 -16.28 14.36
CA LYS A 229 19.05 -17.32 14.26
C LYS A 229 18.51 -17.78 15.62
N PHE A 230 19.37 -17.80 16.64
CA PHE A 230 19.06 -18.35 17.96
C PHE A 230 19.00 -17.29 19.06
N GLU A 231 18.99 -16.00 18.68
CA GLU A 231 19.00 -14.87 19.60
C GLU A 231 17.90 -13.86 19.24
N ILE A 232 16.67 -14.36 19.13
CA ILE A 232 15.52 -13.49 18.87
C ILE A 232 15.23 -12.69 20.13
N THR A 233 15.33 -11.35 20.02
CA THR A 233 15.07 -10.44 21.13
C THR A 233 13.93 -9.50 20.78
N LEU A 234 12.95 -9.38 21.67
CA LEU A 234 11.84 -8.43 21.60
C LEU A 234 12.05 -7.30 22.60
N ILE A 235 11.96 -6.06 22.13
CA ILE A 235 11.89 -4.86 22.99
C ILE A 235 10.43 -4.50 23.17
N TYR A 236 9.94 -4.55 24.40
CA TYR A 236 8.51 -4.41 24.72
C TYR A 236 8.27 -3.30 25.74
N ALA A 237 7.25 -2.45 25.45
CA ALA A 237 6.78 -1.36 26.33
C ALA A 237 7.89 -0.42 26.81
N GLU A 238 8.96 -0.21 26.00
CA GLU A 238 10.16 0.59 26.35
C GLU A 238 10.83 0.16 27.67
N LYS A 239 10.48 -0.99 28.16
CA LYS A 239 10.84 -1.45 29.52
C LYS A 239 11.49 -2.83 29.53
N TYR A 240 11.06 -3.74 28.66
CA TYR A 240 11.50 -5.12 28.68
C TYR A 240 12.34 -5.48 27.47
N SER A 241 13.48 -6.14 27.72
CA SER A 241 14.25 -6.85 26.71
C SER A 241 14.02 -8.35 26.90
N ILE A 242 13.34 -8.97 25.95
CA ILE A 242 12.85 -10.34 26.06
C ILE A 242 13.58 -11.21 25.05
N ASN A 243 14.44 -12.12 25.55
CA ASN A 243 15.15 -13.07 24.72
C ASN A 243 14.30 -14.33 24.52
N PHE A 244 13.87 -14.57 23.28
CA PHE A 244 13.16 -15.79 22.89
C PHE A 244 14.11 -16.94 22.52
N GLY A 245 15.40 -16.66 22.33
CA GLY A 245 16.38 -17.66 21.94
C GLY A 245 16.07 -18.29 20.58
N ASP A 246 15.96 -19.63 20.53
CA ASP A 246 15.71 -20.36 19.31
C ASP A 246 14.25 -20.19 18.79
N PRO A 247 14.04 -20.35 17.47
CA PRO A 247 12.75 -20.12 16.84
C PRO A 247 11.76 -21.28 16.98
N LYS A 248 11.59 -21.79 18.20
CA LYS A 248 10.67 -22.89 18.50
C LYS A 248 9.73 -22.52 19.63
N ASP A 249 8.58 -23.20 19.64
CA ASP A 249 7.61 -23.18 20.74
C ASP A 249 7.13 -21.76 21.11
N PHE A 250 6.98 -20.87 20.11
CA PHE A 250 6.59 -19.47 20.35
C PHE A 250 5.29 -19.35 21.15
N ASP A 251 4.32 -20.21 20.91
CA ASP A 251 3.03 -20.22 21.65
C ASP A 251 3.26 -20.46 23.16
N ILE A 252 4.19 -21.35 23.50
CA ILE A 252 4.54 -21.62 24.89
C ILE A 252 5.32 -20.43 25.47
N LYS A 253 6.28 -19.89 24.73
CA LYS A 253 7.10 -18.74 25.16
C LYS A 253 6.24 -17.50 25.39
N PHE A 254 5.30 -17.19 24.49
CA PHE A 254 4.37 -16.07 24.68
C PHE A 254 3.41 -16.27 25.86
N ARG A 255 2.98 -17.51 26.12
CA ARG A 255 2.16 -17.81 27.29
C ARG A 255 2.95 -17.63 28.60
N VAL A 256 4.18 -18.12 28.66
CA VAL A 256 5.09 -17.90 29.81
C VAL A 256 5.39 -16.43 29.99
N LEU A 257 5.59 -15.68 28.90
CA LEU A 257 5.75 -14.24 28.95
C LEU A 257 4.53 -13.55 29.59
N TYR A 258 3.32 -13.97 29.22
CA TYR A 258 2.09 -13.44 29.82
C TYR A 258 2.06 -13.67 31.33
N GLU A 259 2.41 -14.86 31.80
CA GLU A 259 2.46 -15.19 33.24
C GLU A 259 3.49 -14.32 33.96
N ILE A 260 4.70 -14.18 33.41
CA ILE A 260 5.76 -13.33 34.00
C ILE A 260 5.34 -11.87 34.07
N LEU A 261 4.75 -11.32 33.01
CA LEU A 261 4.32 -9.91 32.99
C LEU A 261 3.13 -9.67 33.90
N ALA A 262 2.21 -10.62 34.04
CA ALA A 262 1.05 -10.53 34.94
C ALA A 262 1.49 -10.56 36.42
N GLU A 263 2.42 -11.43 36.77
CA GLU A 263 2.97 -11.52 38.13
C GLU A 263 3.94 -10.36 38.40
N GLY A 264 4.78 -10.02 37.42
CA GLY A 264 5.83 -9.01 37.55
C GLY A 264 5.36 -7.57 37.51
N SER A 265 4.10 -7.31 37.12
CA SER A 265 3.57 -5.93 37.04
C SER A 265 3.65 -5.15 38.33
N THR A 266 3.69 -5.84 39.46
CA THR A 266 3.87 -5.26 40.80
C THR A 266 5.35 -5.30 41.33
N GLN A 267 6.18 -6.13 40.71
CA GLN A 267 7.57 -6.32 41.18
C GLN A 267 8.64 -5.55 40.38
N TYR A 268 8.39 -5.35 39.07
CA TYR A 268 9.38 -4.70 38.22
C TYR A 268 8.95 -3.24 37.93
N SER A 269 9.37 -2.33 38.84
CA SER A 269 9.21 -0.89 38.60
C SER A 269 10.17 -0.37 37.52
N ASP A 270 11.31 -1.02 37.34
CA ASP A 270 12.39 -0.61 36.45
C ASP A 270 12.50 -1.52 35.18
N LYS A 271 13.43 -1.16 34.30
CA LYS A 271 13.73 -1.95 33.10
C LYS A 271 14.19 -3.36 33.48
N ALA A 272 13.72 -4.37 32.75
CA ALA A 272 14.09 -5.76 33.04
C ALA A 272 14.43 -6.53 31.74
N ALA A 273 15.40 -7.45 31.89
CA ALA A 273 15.66 -8.47 30.87
C ALA A 273 14.99 -9.78 31.26
N ILE A 274 14.23 -10.33 30.32
CA ILE A 274 13.51 -11.61 30.48
C ILE A 274 14.11 -12.62 29.50
N ASP A 275 14.54 -13.76 30.02
CA ASP A 275 15.07 -14.86 29.23
C ASP A 275 14.04 -15.97 29.13
N LEU A 276 13.55 -16.21 27.89
CA LEU A 276 12.60 -17.24 27.49
C LEU A 276 13.22 -18.27 26.54
N SER A 277 14.54 -18.32 26.43
CA SER A 277 15.23 -19.28 25.56
C SER A 277 14.85 -20.72 25.91
N ASP A 278 14.72 -21.01 27.22
CA ASP A 278 14.11 -22.23 27.75
C ASP A 278 12.87 -21.84 28.59
N PRO A 279 11.65 -22.04 28.05
CA PRO A 279 10.43 -21.63 28.76
C PRO A 279 10.19 -22.37 30.08
N SER A 280 10.86 -23.51 30.30
CA SER A 280 10.78 -24.25 31.58
C SER A 280 11.66 -23.63 32.68
N LYS A 281 12.61 -22.75 32.31
CA LYS A 281 13.56 -22.08 33.20
C LYS A 281 13.60 -20.57 32.96
N ALA A 282 12.44 -20.01 32.61
CA ALA A 282 12.34 -18.58 32.37
C ALA A 282 12.86 -17.75 33.57
N THR A 283 13.65 -16.70 33.30
CA THR A 283 14.20 -15.82 34.29
C THR A 283 14.00 -14.36 33.94
N ALA A 284 13.81 -13.52 34.97
CA ALA A 284 13.77 -12.06 34.82
C ALA A 284 14.80 -11.39 35.68
N ARG A 285 15.54 -10.40 35.16
CA ARG A 285 16.59 -9.65 35.84
C ARG A 285 16.38 -8.16 35.70
N THR A 286 16.53 -7.40 36.76
CA THR A 286 16.33 -5.94 36.83
C THR A 286 17.61 -5.16 37.05
N ASP A 287 18.75 -5.81 37.18
CA ASP A 287 20.06 -5.25 37.53
C ASP A 287 20.86 -4.78 36.29
N LEU A 288 20.26 -4.78 35.11
CA LEU A 288 20.93 -4.48 33.86
C LEU A 288 20.64 -3.06 33.38
N THR A 289 21.66 -2.37 32.90
CA THR A 289 21.51 -1.14 32.11
C THR A 289 21.09 -1.49 30.70
N LEU A 290 19.80 -1.40 30.43
CA LEU A 290 19.24 -1.65 29.08
C LEU A 290 19.14 -0.34 28.31
N ASP A 291 19.74 -0.29 27.13
CA ASP A 291 19.62 0.83 26.20
C ASP A 291 18.68 0.47 25.08
N PHE A 292 17.59 1.23 24.95
CA PHE A 292 16.56 1.06 23.90
C PHE A 292 16.53 2.24 22.94
N SER A 293 17.53 3.13 22.99
CA SER A 293 17.54 4.36 22.18
C SER A 293 17.45 4.14 20.68
N GLU A 294 17.86 2.97 20.18
CA GLU A 294 17.73 2.60 18.76
C GLU A 294 16.26 2.31 18.35
N PHE A 295 15.41 1.95 19.30
CA PHE A 295 14.03 1.52 19.07
C PHE A 295 12.97 2.53 19.53
N VAL A 296 13.36 3.53 20.30
CA VAL A 296 12.47 4.59 20.79
C VAL A 296 12.71 5.85 19.94
N ASP A 297 11.65 6.50 19.46
CA ASP A 297 11.72 7.75 18.67
C ASP A 297 11.80 8.98 19.57
#